data_b4b187e616b93c27edb596bfd3aa4617
#
_entry.id   b4b187e616b93c27edb596bfd3aa4617
#
_cell.length_a   1.000
_cell.length_b   1.000
_cell.length_c   1.000
_cell.angle_alpha   90.00
_cell.angle_beta   90.00
_cell.angle_gamma   90.00
#
_symmetry.space_group_name_H-M   'P 1'
#
loop_
_entity.id
_entity.type
_entity.pdbx_description
1 polymer ?
#
loop_
_entity_poly.entity_id
_entity_poly.type
_entity_poly.pdbx_seq_one_letter_code
_entity_poly.pdbx_strand_id
1 'polypeptide(L)'
;MKKKIILLALAFVLLAIPAAYLQMQDGVTLDGRFFAQKSDDLYVNGKSSVSISRNEDGAEIHILLDGEELNAELTVENDLYTFAYEDGRTVQGYAGKWMDELVDADGAPIWMDDGVVVVVGYEPEPSALTREYSLSNILYHMAEGICEQRGHFAVILMALLVYAIGIASFFWPEEVYFFGARWKYANAELSDAGIAVQKISGAACAVVGVGLLYAPLFW
;
A
#
# COMPACT_ATOMS: atom_id res chain seq x y z
N MET A 1 12.37 17.61 -32.07
CA MET A 1 11.54 17.74 -30.86
C MET A 1 10.58 16.57 -30.70
N LYS A 2 9.69 16.25 -31.63
CA LYS A 2 8.70 15.14 -31.55
C LYS A 2 9.30 13.78 -31.11
N LYS A 3 10.44 13.36 -31.70
CA LYS A 3 11.09 12.08 -31.33
C LYS A 3 11.53 12.02 -29.86
N LYS A 4 12.01 13.12 -29.27
CA LYS A 4 12.43 13.19 -27.86
C LYS A 4 11.24 13.06 -26.91
N ILE A 5 10.11 13.71 -27.25
CA ILE A 5 8.88 13.62 -26.44
C ILE A 5 8.32 12.21 -26.49
N ILE A 6 8.29 11.58 -27.66
CA ILE A 6 7.85 10.18 -27.80
C ILE A 6 8.74 9.24 -26.96
N LEU A 7 10.06 9.45 -26.98
CA LEU A 7 10.99 8.65 -26.20
C LEU A 7 10.74 8.80 -24.68
N LEU A 8 10.51 10.04 -24.19
CA LEU A 8 10.21 10.30 -22.79
C LEU A 8 8.85 9.72 -22.38
N ALA A 9 7.83 9.84 -23.23
CA ALA A 9 6.55 9.21 -22.99
C ALA A 9 6.66 7.67 -22.91
N LEU A 10 7.45 7.07 -23.83
CA LEU A 10 7.69 5.63 -23.81
C LEU A 10 8.46 5.20 -22.55
N ALA A 11 9.49 5.96 -22.14
CA ALA A 11 10.23 5.71 -20.90
C ALA A 11 9.32 5.77 -19.67
N PHE A 12 8.41 6.75 -19.59
CA PHE A 12 7.44 6.85 -18.51
C PHE A 12 6.50 5.63 -18.49
N VAL A 13 5.96 5.22 -19.64
CA VAL A 13 5.10 4.04 -19.75
C VAL A 13 5.82 2.79 -19.29
N LEU A 14 7.09 2.61 -19.68
CA LEU A 14 7.90 1.47 -19.24
C LEU A 14 8.12 1.45 -17.72
N LEU A 15 8.21 2.62 -17.07
CA LEU A 15 8.30 2.72 -15.61
C LEU A 15 6.93 2.59 -14.95
N ALA A 16 5.87 3.08 -15.59
CA ALA A 16 4.52 3.05 -15.03
C ALA A 16 3.90 1.64 -14.99
N ILE A 17 4.20 0.78 -15.96
CA ILE A 17 3.65 -0.58 -16.04
C ILE A 17 3.99 -1.39 -14.77
N PRO A 18 5.29 -1.56 -14.38
CA PRO A 18 5.62 -2.32 -13.18
C PRO A 18 5.10 -1.65 -11.90
N ALA A 19 5.12 -0.32 -11.82
CA ALA A 19 4.59 0.41 -10.68
C ALA A 19 3.07 0.21 -10.52
N ALA A 20 2.31 0.31 -11.63
CA ALA A 20 0.88 0.05 -11.63
C ALA A 20 0.57 -1.40 -11.24
N TYR A 21 1.31 -2.38 -11.78
CA TYR A 21 1.15 -3.78 -11.40
C TYR A 21 1.34 -3.99 -9.90
N LEU A 22 2.38 -3.38 -9.30
CA LEU A 22 2.64 -3.50 -7.87
C LEU A 22 1.58 -2.80 -7.01
N GLN A 23 1.05 -1.64 -7.47
CA GLN A 23 -0.01 -0.92 -6.75
C GLN A 23 -1.37 -1.62 -6.82
N MET A 24 -1.61 -2.40 -7.86
CA MET A 24 -2.87 -3.12 -8.07
C MET A 24 -2.85 -4.52 -7.44
N GLN A 25 -1.81 -4.87 -6.69
CA GLN A 25 -1.78 -6.12 -5.95
C GLN A 25 -2.73 -6.05 -4.76
N ASP A 26 -3.56 -7.07 -4.63
CA ASP A 26 -4.39 -7.30 -3.46
C ASP A 26 -3.56 -7.98 -2.37
N GLY A 27 -3.87 -7.70 -1.12
CA GLY A 27 -3.16 -8.28 0.01
C GLY A 27 -3.60 -7.69 1.34
N VAL A 28 -2.82 -7.95 2.36
CA VAL A 28 -3.08 -7.51 3.74
C VAL A 28 -1.82 -6.89 4.34
N THR A 29 -1.99 -5.86 5.15
CA THR A 29 -0.86 -5.22 5.86
C THR A 29 -0.69 -5.85 7.24
N LEU A 30 0.49 -6.45 7.47
CA LEU A 30 0.92 -6.98 8.77
C LEU A 30 2.20 -6.25 9.19
N ASP A 31 2.18 -5.64 10.37
CA ASP A 31 3.32 -4.92 10.96
C ASP A 31 3.89 -3.84 10.02
N GLY A 32 3.00 -3.05 9.39
CA GLY A 32 3.39 -2.02 8.44
C GLY A 32 3.97 -2.54 7.12
N ARG A 33 3.90 -3.85 6.86
CA ARG A 33 4.38 -4.50 5.64
C ARG A 33 3.22 -5.08 4.85
N PHE A 34 3.18 -4.78 3.58
CA PHE A 34 2.14 -5.31 2.70
C PHE A 34 2.49 -6.72 2.23
N PHE A 35 1.67 -7.70 2.61
CA PHE A 35 1.73 -9.08 2.14
C PHE A 35 0.83 -9.24 0.92
N ALA A 36 1.44 -9.36 -0.25
CA ALA A 36 0.69 -9.55 -1.48
C ALA A 36 0.09 -10.96 -1.54
N GLN A 37 -1.20 -11.04 -1.83
CA GLN A 37 -1.88 -12.31 -2.09
C GLN A 37 -1.35 -12.93 -3.39
N LYS A 38 -0.80 -14.13 -3.33
CA LYS A 38 -0.32 -14.89 -4.48
C LYS A 38 -1.31 -15.96 -4.93
N SER A 39 -2.06 -16.48 -3.98
CA SER A 39 -3.21 -17.36 -4.17
C SER A 39 -4.16 -17.17 -3.00
N ASP A 40 -5.33 -17.81 -3.04
CA ASP A 40 -6.30 -17.74 -1.96
C ASP A 40 -5.74 -18.17 -0.60
N ASP A 41 -4.66 -18.95 -0.62
CA ASP A 41 -4.08 -19.56 0.58
C ASP A 41 -2.62 -19.10 0.84
N LEU A 42 -2.08 -18.11 0.09
CA LEU A 42 -0.69 -17.70 0.22
C LEU A 42 -0.51 -16.19 0.09
N TYR A 43 0.04 -15.59 1.15
CA TYR A 43 0.40 -14.19 1.25
C TYR A 43 1.92 -14.06 1.42
N VAL A 44 2.57 -13.16 0.68
CA VAL A 44 4.04 -13.08 0.63
C VAL A 44 4.53 -11.63 0.67
N ASN A 45 5.56 -11.39 1.49
CA ASN A 45 6.37 -10.18 1.48
C ASN A 45 7.86 -10.55 1.54
N GLY A 46 8.55 -10.51 0.41
CA GLY A 46 9.97 -10.85 0.34
C GLY A 46 10.27 -12.28 0.81
N LYS A 47 10.87 -12.44 2.00
CA LYS A 47 11.17 -13.74 2.63
C LYS A 47 10.12 -14.16 3.66
N SER A 48 9.21 -13.25 4.00
CA SER A 48 8.13 -13.50 4.95
C SER A 48 6.90 -14.00 4.21
N SER A 49 6.15 -14.94 4.80
CA SER A 49 4.95 -15.51 4.19
C SER A 49 3.94 -15.95 5.23
N VAL A 50 2.69 -15.94 4.84
CA VAL A 50 1.59 -16.58 5.59
C VAL A 50 0.93 -17.55 4.63
N SER A 51 0.87 -18.83 5.00
CA SER A 51 0.17 -19.88 4.25
C SER A 51 -0.98 -20.44 5.08
N ILE A 52 -2.10 -20.69 4.42
CA ILE A 52 -3.36 -21.12 5.02
C ILE A 52 -3.75 -22.45 4.38
N SER A 53 -3.83 -23.50 5.17
CA SER A 53 -4.26 -24.82 4.71
C SER A 53 -5.67 -25.09 5.24
N ARG A 54 -6.68 -24.87 4.38
CA ARG A 54 -8.09 -25.03 4.76
C ARG A 54 -8.47 -26.50 4.87
N ASN A 55 -9.25 -26.82 5.90
CA ASN A 55 -9.88 -28.12 6.14
C ASN A 55 -11.41 -27.95 6.32
N GLU A 56 -12.13 -29.05 6.59
CA GLU A 56 -13.62 -29.03 6.70
C GLU A 56 -14.11 -28.18 7.89
N ASP A 57 -13.32 -28.08 8.98
CA ASP A 57 -13.73 -27.47 10.24
C ASP A 57 -12.98 -26.14 10.54
N GLY A 58 -12.06 -25.72 9.63
CA GLY A 58 -11.26 -24.51 9.86
C GLY A 58 -10.03 -24.42 8.94
N ALA A 59 -8.90 -23.98 9.49
CA ALA A 59 -7.65 -23.88 8.76
C ALA A 59 -6.41 -23.99 9.67
N GLU A 60 -5.34 -24.56 9.14
CA GLU A 60 -4.01 -24.45 9.72
C GLU A 60 -3.28 -23.26 9.06
N ILE A 61 -2.73 -22.37 9.87
CA ILE A 61 -2.06 -21.16 9.44
C ILE A 61 -0.59 -21.24 9.85
N HIS A 62 0.28 -21.16 8.85
CA HIS A 62 1.72 -21.13 9.07
C HIS A 62 2.28 -19.75 8.72
N ILE A 63 2.89 -19.09 9.68
CA ILE A 63 3.41 -17.73 9.60
C ILE A 63 4.93 -17.80 9.66
N LEU A 64 5.60 -17.24 8.67
CA LEU A 64 7.03 -16.99 8.64
C LEU A 64 7.25 -15.48 8.56
N LEU A 65 7.76 -14.86 9.61
CA LEU A 65 8.04 -13.43 9.67
C LEU A 65 9.48 -13.18 10.10
N ASP A 66 10.31 -12.65 9.17
CA ASP A 66 11.73 -12.34 9.42
C ASP A 66 12.58 -13.53 9.97
N GLY A 67 12.15 -14.75 9.68
CA GLY A 67 12.82 -15.97 10.14
C GLY A 67 12.27 -16.51 11.46
N GLU A 68 11.31 -15.85 12.07
CA GLU A 68 10.49 -16.38 13.15
C GLU A 68 9.30 -17.14 12.57
N GLU A 69 9.03 -18.32 13.10
CA GLU A 69 7.90 -19.17 12.71
C GLU A 69 6.89 -19.23 13.82
N LEU A 70 5.62 -19.17 13.45
CA LEU A 70 4.49 -19.33 14.36
C LEU A 70 3.39 -20.09 13.62
N ASN A 71 2.84 -21.12 14.25
CA ASN A 71 1.70 -21.85 13.75
C ASN A 71 0.46 -21.49 14.55
N ALA A 72 -0.67 -21.41 13.88
CA ALA A 72 -1.97 -21.21 14.49
C ALA A 72 -3.00 -22.15 13.84
N GLU A 73 -3.93 -22.64 14.63
CA GLU A 73 -5.10 -23.37 14.18
C GLU A 73 -6.31 -22.45 14.28
N LEU A 74 -7.03 -22.30 13.18
CA LEU A 74 -8.29 -21.58 13.11
C LEU A 74 -9.43 -22.58 13.09
N THR A 75 -10.36 -22.46 14.04
CA THR A 75 -11.65 -23.15 14.01
C THR A 75 -12.80 -22.16 13.96
N VAL A 76 -13.86 -22.51 13.22
CA VAL A 76 -15.04 -21.65 13.06
C VAL A 76 -16.30 -22.41 13.46
N GLU A 77 -16.94 -21.97 14.55
CA GLU A 77 -18.18 -22.57 15.05
C GLU A 77 -19.22 -21.48 15.32
N ASN A 78 -20.36 -21.53 14.65
CA ASN A 78 -21.46 -20.57 14.82
C ASN A 78 -21.03 -19.09 14.73
N ASP A 79 -20.23 -18.75 13.72
CA ASP A 79 -19.63 -17.42 13.48
C ASP A 79 -18.60 -16.99 14.54
N LEU A 80 -18.22 -17.89 15.46
CA LEU A 80 -17.11 -17.69 16.39
C LEU A 80 -15.83 -18.24 15.78
N TYR A 81 -14.88 -17.37 15.54
CA TYR A 81 -13.53 -17.67 15.10
C TYR A 81 -12.64 -17.90 16.32
N THR A 82 -11.96 -19.02 16.38
CA THR A 82 -11.02 -19.37 17.46
C THR A 82 -9.66 -19.60 16.84
N PHE A 83 -8.69 -18.78 17.21
CA PHE A 83 -7.27 -18.92 16.86
C PHE A 83 -6.53 -19.54 18.04
N ALA A 84 -6.02 -20.75 17.88
CA ALA A 84 -5.17 -21.43 18.85
C ALA A 84 -3.71 -21.41 18.34
N TYR A 85 -2.83 -20.69 19.03
CA TYR A 85 -1.43 -20.59 18.66
C TYR A 85 -0.60 -21.68 19.33
N GLU A 86 0.46 -22.14 18.66
CA GLU A 86 1.32 -23.21 19.19
C GLU A 86 2.05 -22.82 20.49
N ASP A 87 2.21 -21.52 20.77
CA ASP A 87 2.76 -20.99 22.01
C ASP A 87 1.78 -21.00 23.20
N GLY A 88 0.57 -21.52 22.98
CA GLY A 88 -0.47 -21.69 23.98
C GLY A 88 -1.45 -20.52 24.13
N ARG A 89 -1.28 -19.46 23.35
CA ARG A 89 -2.25 -18.36 23.28
C ARG A 89 -3.52 -18.80 22.55
N THR A 90 -4.66 -18.28 22.95
CA THR A 90 -5.94 -18.51 22.26
C THR A 90 -6.72 -17.19 22.18
N VAL A 91 -7.18 -16.84 21.00
CA VAL A 91 -8.00 -15.66 20.75
C VAL A 91 -9.31 -16.08 20.13
N GLN A 92 -10.41 -15.51 20.61
CA GLN A 92 -11.75 -15.75 20.08
C GLN A 92 -12.42 -14.44 19.70
N GLY A 93 -13.16 -14.44 18.60
CA GLY A 93 -13.92 -13.29 18.14
C GLY A 93 -15.00 -13.66 17.15
N TYR A 94 -16.00 -12.82 17.01
CA TYR A 94 -17.05 -12.94 16.02
C TYR A 94 -16.78 -12.05 14.83
N ALA A 95 -17.23 -12.43 13.64
CA ALA A 95 -17.20 -11.54 12.48
C ALA A 95 -18.03 -10.28 12.73
N GLY A 96 -17.43 -9.12 12.60
CA GLY A 96 -18.09 -7.84 12.82
C GLY A 96 -19.17 -7.60 11.74
N LYS A 97 -20.37 -7.19 12.16
CA LYS A 97 -21.50 -6.93 11.23
C LYS A 97 -21.29 -5.74 10.30
N TRP A 98 -20.48 -4.78 10.71
CA TRP A 98 -20.32 -3.48 10.05
C TRP A 98 -18.88 -3.12 9.75
N MET A 99 -17.94 -3.91 10.24
CA MET A 99 -16.52 -3.79 10.03
C MET A 99 -16.00 -5.16 9.61
N ASP A 100 -15.07 -5.17 8.67
CA ASP A 100 -14.37 -6.39 8.27
C ASP A 100 -13.33 -6.77 9.33
N GLU A 101 -13.74 -6.79 10.62
CA GLU A 101 -12.88 -7.01 11.77
C GLU A 101 -13.54 -7.99 12.75
N LEU A 102 -12.70 -8.67 13.54
CA LEU A 102 -13.19 -9.49 14.64
C LEU A 102 -13.65 -8.60 15.81
N VAL A 103 -14.78 -8.96 16.40
CA VAL A 103 -15.38 -8.27 17.53
C VAL A 103 -15.60 -9.25 18.69
N ASP A 104 -15.66 -8.74 19.91
CA ASP A 104 -16.07 -9.49 21.10
C ASP A 104 -17.59 -9.73 21.13
N ALA A 105 -18.08 -10.36 22.21
CA ALA A 105 -19.49 -10.64 22.40
C ALA A 105 -20.35 -9.36 22.52
N ASP A 106 -19.76 -8.24 22.88
CA ASP A 106 -20.43 -6.94 23.04
C ASP A 106 -20.34 -6.10 21.74
N GLY A 107 -19.61 -6.58 20.73
CA GLY A 107 -19.43 -5.95 19.42
C GLY A 107 -18.28 -4.92 19.37
N ALA A 108 -17.39 -4.93 20.35
CA ALA A 108 -16.18 -4.11 20.32
C ALA A 108 -15.05 -4.81 19.54
N PRO A 109 -14.23 -4.08 18.74
CA PRO A 109 -13.11 -4.67 18.03
C PRO A 109 -12.08 -5.28 18.99
N ILE A 110 -11.75 -6.56 18.81
CA ILE A 110 -10.85 -7.29 19.72
C ILE A 110 -9.42 -6.75 19.70
N TRP A 111 -8.95 -6.21 18.58
CA TRP A 111 -7.59 -5.67 18.45
C TRP A 111 -7.31 -4.48 19.40
N MET A 112 -8.36 -3.86 19.98
CA MET A 112 -8.19 -2.81 20.98
C MET A 112 -7.67 -3.33 22.32
N ASP A 113 -7.79 -4.64 22.57
CA ASP A 113 -7.33 -5.28 23.81
C ASP A 113 -5.81 -5.50 23.85
N ASP A 114 -5.11 -5.40 22.72
CA ASP A 114 -3.62 -5.43 22.68
C ASP A 114 -2.98 -4.25 23.45
N GLY A 115 -3.79 -3.31 23.88
CA GLY A 115 -3.41 -2.12 24.63
C GLY A 115 -2.65 -1.11 23.78
N VAL A 116 -3.04 0.16 23.85
CA VAL A 116 -2.17 1.24 23.40
C VAL A 116 -1.06 1.38 24.43
N VAL A 117 0.04 0.66 24.27
CA VAL A 117 1.24 0.87 25.07
C VAL A 117 1.81 2.23 24.66
N VAL A 118 1.46 3.27 25.40
CA VAL A 118 2.15 4.55 25.32
C VAL A 118 3.51 4.33 25.97
N VAL A 119 4.48 3.87 25.18
CA VAL A 119 5.87 3.67 25.64
C VAL A 119 6.50 5.04 25.84
N VAL A 120 6.51 5.50 27.07
CA VAL A 120 7.38 6.58 27.53
C VAL A 120 8.73 5.97 27.93
N GLY A 121 9.54 5.61 26.92
CA GLY A 121 10.87 5.00 27.14
C GLY A 121 11.26 4.12 25.97
N TYR A 122 12.55 3.92 25.79
CA TYR A 122 13.15 3.07 24.74
C TYR A 122 12.99 1.57 25.10
N GLU A 123 11.77 1.06 25.09
CA GLU A 123 11.55 -0.39 25.04
C GLU A 123 11.28 -0.78 23.59
N PRO A 124 11.87 -1.87 23.09
CA PRO A 124 11.58 -2.34 21.73
C PRO A 124 10.08 -2.62 21.63
N GLU A 125 9.45 -2.10 20.58
CA GLU A 125 8.04 -2.42 20.31
C GLU A 125 7.88 -3.96 20.23
N PRO A 126 6.82 -4.51 20.84
CA PRO A 126 6.55 -5.92 20.73
C PRO A 126 6.41 -6.31 19.26
N SER A 127 6.97 -7.47 18.88
CA SER A 127 6.85 -7.94 17.48
C SER A 127 5.37 -8.16 17.12
N ALA A 128 5.06 -8.09 15.82
CA ALA A 128 3.69 -8.34 15.35
C ALA A 128 3.16 -9.71 15.82
N LEU A 129 4.04 -10.70 15.95
CA LEU A 129 3.69 -12.06 16.40
C LEU A 129 3.33 -12.12 17.90
N THR A 130 3.68 -11.12 18.69
CA THR A 130 3.34 -11.06 20.12
C THR A 130 2.07 -10.30 20.43
N ARG A 131 1.53 -9.55 19.45
CA ARG A 131 0.25 -8.85 19.53
C ARG A 131 -0.88 -9.78 19.11
N GLU A 132 -1.32 -10.63 20.03
CA GLU A 132 -2.23 -11.74 19.72
C GLU A 132 -3.56 -11.32 19.08
N TYR A 133 -4.18 -10.26 19.57
CA TYR A 133 -5.47 -9.79 19.04
C TYR A 133 -5.33 -9.11 17.69
N SER A 134 -4.34 -8.23 17.52
CA SER A 134 -4.06 -7.61 16.23
C SER A 134 -3.65 -8.63 15.18
N LEU A 135 -2.82 -9.62 15.56
CA LEU A 135 -2.42 -10.71 14.67
C LEU A 135 -3.63 -11.55 14.27
N SER A 136 -4.50 -11.95 15.22
CA SER A 136 -5.68 -12.74 14.94
C SER A 136 -6.64 -12.03 13.99
N ASN A 137 -6.81 -10.70 14.11
CA ASN A 137 -7.64 -9.92 13.20
C ASN A 137 -7.08 -9.94 11.77
N ILE A 138 -5.75 -9.82 11.61
CA ILE A 138 -5.10 -9.89 10.30
C ILE A 138 -5.20 -11.30 9.70
N LEU A 139 -5.03 -12.34 10.52
CA LEU A 139 -5.20 -13.73 10.07
C LEU A 139 -6.64 -14.03 9.67
N TYR A 140 -7.61 -13.42 10.35
CA TYR A 140 -9.03 -13.46 9.97
C TYR A 140 -9.22 -12.85 8.56
N HIS A 141 -8.67 -11.66 8.30
CA HIS A 141 -8.74 -11.05 6.97
C HIS A 141 -8.14 -11.97 5.90
N MET A 142 -6.98 -12.57 6.18
CA MET A 142 -6.34 -13.50 5.24
C MET A 142 -7.17 -14.78 5.03
N ALA A 143 -7.76 -15.32 6.09
CA ALA A 143 -8.58 -16.52 6.01
C ALA A 143 -9.90 -16.30 5.24
N GLU A 144 -10.53 -15.14 5.43
CA GLU A 144 -11.76 -14.76 4.70
C GLU A 144 -11.49 -14.15 3.33
N GLY A 145 -10.21 -13.92 2.97
CA GLY A 145 -9.85 -13.28 1.69
C GLY A 145 -10.21 -11.80 1.65
N ILE A 146 -10.30 -11.14 2.79
CA ILE A 146 -10.54 -9.69 2.90
C ILE A 146 -9.23 -9.00 2.61
N CYS A 147 -9.07 -8.52 1.38
CA CYS A 147 -7.84 -7.91 0.90
C CYS A 147 -8.03 -6.44 0.57
N GLU A 148 -6.98 -5.66 0.80
CA GLU A 148 -6.87 -4.27 0.37
C GLU A 148 -5.90 -4.17 -0.82
N GLN A 149 -6.13 -3.19 -1.69
CA GLN A 149 -5.15 -2.88 -2.73
C GLN A 149 -3.97 -2.11 -2.13
N ARG A 150 -2.75 -2.52 -2.49
CA ARG A 150 -1.51 -1.87 -2.02
C ARG A 150 -1.43 -0.38 -2.32
N GLY A 151 -2.05 0.07 -3.41
CA GLY A 151 -2.04 1.47 -3.84
C GLY A 151 -3.41 1.92 -4.34
N HIS A 152 -3.49 3.19 -4.72
CA HIS A 152 -4.72 3.77 -5.24
C HIS A 152 -4.54 4.20 -6.68
N PHE A 153 -5.49 3.86 -7.54
CA PHE A 153 -5.50 4.30 -8.94
C PHE A 153 -5.39 5.83 -9.08
N ALA A 154 -5.93 6.58 -8.12
CA ALA A 154 -5.80 8.03 -8.07
C ALA A 154 -4.33 8.51 -8.02
N VAL A 155 -3.45 7.77 -7.34
CA VAL A 155 -2.02 8.09 -7.27
C VAL A 155 -1.36 7.95 -8.63
N ILE A 156 -1.72 6.92 -9.40
CA ILE A 156 -1.23 6.71 -10.77
C ILE A 156 -1.66 7.87 -11.67
N LEU A 157 -2.93 8.30 -11.59
CA LEU A 157 -3.44 9.44 -12.36
C LEU A 157 -2.72 10.74 -11.99
N MET A 158 -2.50 10.99 -10.69
CA MET A 158 -1.77 12.16 -10.22
C MET A 158 -0.31 12.15 -10.68
N ALA A 159 0.36 11.01 -10.62
CA ALA A 159 1.71 10.84 -11.12
C ALA A 159 1.82 11.15 -12.61
N LEU A 160 0.89 10.63 -13.41
CA LEU A 160 0.80 10.89 -14.86
C LEU A 160 0.56 12.37 -15.15
N LEU A 161 -0.33 13.02 -14.42
CA LEU A 161 -0.63 14.44 -14.57
C LEU A 161 0.59 15.31 -14.25
N VAL A 162 1.24 15.06 -13.11
CA VAL A 162 2.45 15.79 -12.68
C VAL A 162 3.58 15.58 -13.68
N TYR A 163 3.78 14.36 -14.18
CA TYR A 163 4.77 14.07 -15.21
C TYR A 163 4.45 14.81 -16.51
N ALA A 164 3.21 14.79 -16.98
CA ALA A 164 2.80 15.46 -18.22
C ALA A 164 3.00 16.98 -18.14
N ILE A 165 2.66 17.61 -17.00
CA ILE A 165 2.94 19.03 -16.75
C ILE A 165 4.43 19.29 -16.76
N GLY A 166 5.24 18.44 -16.14
CA GLY A 166 6.69 18.54 -16.12
C GLY A 166 7.29 18.53 -17.53
N ILE A 167 6.89 17.57 -18.36
CA ILE A 167 7.30 17.48 -19.77
C ILE A 167 6.84 18.69 -20.57
N ALA A 168 5.60 19.13 -20.41
CA ALA A 168 5.09 20.32 -21.08
C ALA A 168 5.89 21.57 -20.68
N SER A 169 6.17 21.78 -19.40
CA SER A 169 6.98 22.91 -18.90
C SER A 169 8.41 22.89 -19.44
N PHE A 170 8.98 21.72 -19.66
CA PHE A 170 10.33 21.60 -20.20
C PHE A 170 10.40 21.92 -21.69
N PHE A 171 9.45 21.42 -22.50
CA PHE A 171 9.49 21.57 -23.95
C PHE A 171 8.78 22.82 -24.47
N TRP A 172 7.79 23.31 -23.73
CA TRP A 172 6.98 24.49 -24.07
C TRP A 172 6.88 25.44 -22.87
N PRO A 173 8.05 26.00 -22.41
CA PRO A 173 8.09 26.80 -21.19
C PRO A 173 7.20 28.05 -21.24
N GLU A 174 7.12 28.72 -22.37
CA GLU A 174 6.32 29.92 -22.55
C GLU A 174 4.82 29.61 -22.58
N GLU A 175 4.41 28.57 -23.28
CA GLU A 175 3.02 28.14 -23.38
C GLU A 175 2.49 27.73 -22.04
N VAL A 176 3.28 27.01 -21.23
CA VAL A 176 2.88 26.58 -19.88
C VAL A 176 2.87 27.77 -18.92
N TYR A 177 3.88 28.65 -18.96
CA TYR A 177 3.94 29.82 -18.09
C TYR A 177 2.76 30.77 -18.31
N PHE A 178 2.42 31.04 -19.58
CA PHE A 178 1.28 31.90 -19.93
C PHE A 178 -0.04 31.13 -20.07
N PHE A 179 -0.12 29.89 -19.65
CA PHE A 179 -1.33 29.08 -19.75
C PHE A 179 -2.52 29.77 -19.06
N GLY A 180 -3.60 29.97 -19.81
CA GLY A 180 -4.81 30.66 -19.32
C GLY A 180 -4.68 32.21 -19.18
N ALA A 181 -3.48 32.78 -19.31
CA ALA A 181 -3.26 34.21 -19.15
C ALA A 181 -2.73 34.90 -20.42
N ARG A 182 -2.48 34.17 -21.49
CA ARG A 182 -1.88 34.68 -22.73
C ARG A 182 -2.68 35.83 -23.37
N TRP A 183 -3.98 35.86 -23.16
CA TRP A 183 -4.85 36.95 -23.63
C TRP A 183 -4.60 38.28 -22.91
N LYS A 184 -4.02 38.27 -21.70
CA LYS A 184 -3.67 39.46 -20.93
C LYS A 184 -2.31 40.03 -21.34
N TYR A 185 -1.45 39.22 -21.90
CA TYR A 185 -0.06 39.53 -22.20
C TYR A 185 0.21 39.39 -23.70
N ALA A 186 -0.40 40.27 -24.51
CA ALA A 186 -0.13 40.30 -25.95
C ALA A 186 1.36 40.62 -26.19
N ASN A 187 2.07 39.71 -26.87
CA ASN A 187 3.52 39.79 -27.18
C ASN A 187 4.47 39.71 -25.96
N ALA A 188 4.01 39.12 -24.82
CA ALA A 188 4.94 38.83 -23.73
C ALA A 188 5.81 37.62 -24.08
N GLU A 189 7.09 37.77 -23.91
CA GLU A 189 8.11 36.72 -24.04
C GLU A 189 8.76 36.51 -22.67
N LEU A 190 9.10 35.26 -22.34
CA LEU A 190 9.92 34.98 -21.17
C LEU A 190 11.37 35.40 -21.43
N SER A 191 12.01 35.98 -20.42
CA SER A 191 13.47 36.18 -20.48
C SER A 191 14.18 34.82 -20.50
N ASP A 192 15.43 34.79 -21.01
CA ASP A 192 16.25 33.57 -21.02
C ASP A 192 16.37 32.93 -19.64
N ALA A 193 16.45 33.73 -18.57
CA ALA A 193 16.44 33.26 -17.19
C ALA A 193 15.10 32.62 -16.83
N GLY A 194 13.98 33.24 -17.25
CA GLY A 194 12.63 32.70 -17.03
C GLY A 194 12.43 31.35 -17.73
N ILE A 195 12.90 31.23 -18.97
CA ILE A 195 12.88 29.97 -19.73
C ILE A 195 13.72 28.89 -19.00
N ALA A 196 14.92 29.24 -18.52
CA ALA A 196 15.77 28.31 -17.79
C ALA A 196 15.11 27.81 -16.50
N VAL A 197 14.54 28.71 -15.69
CA VAL A 197 13.81 28.37 -14.46
C VAL A 197 12.63 27.45 -14.77
N GLN A 198 11.84 27.75 -15.80
CA GLN A 198 10.68 26.96 -16.20
C GLN A 198 11.09 25.53 -16.63
N LYS A 199 12.19 25.39 -17.36
CA LYS A 199 12.73 24.07 -17.75
C LYS A 199 13.23 23.26 -16.56
N ILE A 200 13.93 23.90 -15.61
CA ILE A 200 14.42 23.23 -14.39
C ILE A 200 13.23 22.76 -13.56
N SER A 201 12.22 23.62 -13.36
CA SER A 201 11.00 23.27 -12.66
C SER A 201 10.25 22.13 -13.36
N GLY A 202 10.17 22.16 -14.69
CA GLY A 202 9.56 21.09 -15.48
C GLY A 202 10.28 19.76 -15.31
N ALA A 203 11.62 19.77 -15.34
CA ALA A 203 12.40 18.56 -15.09
C ALA A 203 12.18 18.02 -13.65
N ALA A 204 12.18 18.91 -12.66
CA ALA A 204 11.89 18.52 -11.27
C ALA A 204 10.49 17.91 -11.13
N CYS A 205 9.46 18.52 -11.71
CA CYS A 205 8.10 17.96 -11.72
C CYS A 205 8.04 16.59 -12.40
N ALA A 206 8.75 16.38 -13.51
CA ALA A 206 8.79 15.07 -14.17
C ALA A 206 9.42 14.00 -13.28
N VAL A 207 10.49 14.31 -12.55
CA VAL A 207 11.11 13.40 -11.57
C VAL A 207 10.14 13.09 -10.41
N VAL A 208 9.47 14.11 -9.88
CA VAL A 208 8.45 13.94 -8.83
C VAL A 208 7.31 13.05 -9.33
N GLY A 209 6.84 13.25 -10.57
CA GLY A 209 5.80 12.41 -11.17
C GLY A 209 6.19 10.93 -11.23
N VAL A 210 7.46 10.64 -11.59
CA VAL A 210 7.98 9.26 -11.53
C VAL A 210 8.07 8.77 -10.08
N GLY A 211 8.54 9.60 -9.15
CA GLY A 211 8.61 9.24 -7.72
C GLY A 211 7.24 8.87 -7.13
N LEU A 212 6.20 9.60 -7.49
CA LEU A 212 4.82 9.32 -7.03
C LEU A 212 4.31 7.96 -7.46
N LEU A 213 4.75 7.42 -8.62
CA LEU A 213 4.36 6.07 -9.04
C LEU A 213 4.83 4.99 -8.05
N TYR A 214 5.94 5.22 -7.37
CA TYR A 214 6.54 4.26 -6.46
C TYR A 214 6.30 4.57 -4.99
N ALA A 215 5.71 5.74 -4.69
CA ALA A 215 5.45 6.16 -3.31
C ALA A 215 4.66 5.10 -2.48
N PRO A 216 3.59 4.46 -2.98
CA PRO A 216 2.84 3.45 -2.23
C PRO A 216 3.62 2.16 -1.94
N LEU A 217 4.82 2.00 -2.50
CA LEU A 217 5.66 0.83 -2.23
C LEU A 217 6.52 0.99 -0.96
N PHE A 218 6.53 2.19 -0.37
CA PHE A 218 7.33 2.55 0.80
C PHE A 218 6.48 2.79 2.06
N TRP A 219 5.16 2.55 1.92
CA TRP A 219 4.19 2.64 3.02
C TRP A 219 3.68 1.25 3.38
#